data_9208d320cc99d296dbb1f6db5ce38ea0
#
_entry.id   9208d320cc99d296dbb1f6db5ce38ea0
#
_cell.length_a   1.000
_cell.length_b   1.000
_cell.length_c   1.000
_cell.angle_alpha   90.00
_cell.angle_beta   90.00
_cell.angle_gamma   90.00
#
_symmetry.space_group_name_H-M   'P 1'
#
loop_
_entity.id
_entity.type
_entity.pdbx_description
1 polymer ?
#
loop_
_entity_poly.entity_id
_entity_poly.type
_entity_poly.pdbx_seq_one_letter_code
_entity_poly.pdbx_strand_id
1 'polypeptide(L)'
;SEMCIRDRFINFDGDNAATMVNNADWISQMSVIDFLRDVGKNFSLNTMLDRDTVKRRLESDGISYTEFSYMLLQANDYVHLHNEHDCVLQIGGGDQWGNIVSGVDLNRRVNGAKVHGLTVPLVTDAQGQKFGKSTGGGKLWLDPEKTSPYAWYQYFLNAGDSVVIDYLRWFTFLTQEEIADYEQKVADEPFRREAQRRLAQEMTTLVHGEKAT
;
A
#
# COMPACT_ATOMS: atom_id res chain seq x y z
N SER A 1 10.78 9.26 0.25
CA SER A 1 9.32 9.22 0.40
C SER A 1 8.87 8.35 1.57
N GLU A 2 9.51 7.21 1.83
CA GLU A 2 9.18 6.33 2.97
C GLU A 2 9.38 7.03 4.32
N MET A 3 10.44 7.83 4.48
CA MET A 3 10.64 8.63 5.69
C MET A 3 9.50 9.60 5.94
N CYS A 4 8.98 10.27 4.90
CA CYS A 4 7.86 11.20 5.05
C CYS A 4 6.56 10.52 5.46
N ILE A 5 6.29 9.29 4.98
CA ILE A 5 5.12 8.49 5.41
C ILE A 5 5.28 8.09 6.86
N ARG A 6 6.41 7.50 7.20
CA ARG A 6 6.72 7.05 8.55
C ARG A 6 6.56 8.16 9.59
N ASP A 7 7.19 9.31 9.34
CA ASP A 7 7.25 10.40 10.32
C ASP A 7 5.90 11.13 10.49
N ARG A 8 4.95 10.97 9.56
CA ARG A 8 3.63 11.64 9.62
C ARG A 8 2.49 10.75 10.07
N PHE A 9 2.56 9.45 9.80
CA PHE A 9 1.41 8.56 10.00
C PHE A 9 1.65 7.44 11.01
N ILE A 10 2.90 7.24 11.44
CA ILE A 10 3.27 6.15 12.34
C ILE A 10 3.82 6.74 13.63
N ASN A 11 3.28 6.28 14.76
CA ASN A 11 3.78 6.65 16.07
C ASN A 11 4.82 5.61 16.54
N PHE A 12 6.00 6.10 16.92
CA PHE A 12 7.11 5.28 17.43
C PHE A 12 7.28 5.38 18.96
N ASP A 13 6.39 6.11 19.64
CA ASP A 13 6.41 6.32 21.08
C ASP A 13 5.12 5.82 21.74
N GLY A 14 5.21 5.45 23.02
CA GLY A 14 4.05 5.02 23.83
C GLY A 14 3.75 3.53 23.75
N ASP A 15 2.64 3.13 24.35
CA ASP A 15 2.28 1.71 24.56
C ASP A 15 1.97 0.94 23.27
N ASN A 16 1.60 1.63 22.21
CA ASN A 16 1.31 1.07 20.90
C ASN A 16 2.32 1.52 19.83
N ALA A 17 3.55 1.82 20.26
CA ALA A 17 4.61 2.26 19.36
C ALA A 17 4.88 1.26 18.24
N ALA A 18 5.08 1.78 17.03
CA ALA A 18 5.53 0.97 15.90
C ALA A 18 7.00 0.56 16.07
N THR A 19 7.33 -0.63 15.61
CA THR A 19 8.72 -1.09 15.55
C THR A 19 9.18 -1.12 14.09
N MET A 20 10.27 -0.42 13.79
CA MET A 20 10.89 -0.48 12.47
C MET A 20 11.96 -1.56 12.46
N VAL A 21 11.86 -2.47 11.51
CA VAL A 21 12.82 -3.55 11.31
C VAL A 21 13.41 -3.50 9.90
N ASN A 22 14.61 -4.06 9.74
CA ASN A 22 15.28 -4.13 8.45
C ASN A 22 15.51 -5.60 8.07
N ASN A 23 14.93 -6.06 6.99
CA ASN A 23 15.08 -7.46 6.56
C ASN A 23 16.53 -7.84 6.19
N ALA A 24 17.41 -6.89 5.93
CA ALA A 24 18.83 -7.17 5.76
C ALA A 24 19.46 -7.81 7.00
N ASP A 25 18.92 -7.56 8.20
CA ASP A 25 19.46 -8.07 9.45
C ASP A 25 19.36 -9.61 9.56
N TRP A 26 18.37 -10.22 8.93
CA TRP A 26 18.22 -11.68 8.89
C TRP A 26 18.53 -12.30 7.53
N ILE A 27 18.21 -11.63 6.41
CA ILE A 27 18.47 -12.17 5.06
C ILE A 27 19.97 -12.25 4.78
N SER A 28 20.74 -11.22 5.19
CA SER A 28 22.21 -11.19 4.95
C SER A 28 22.98 -12.30 5.66
N GLN A 29 22.41 -12.90 6.69
CA GLN A 29 23.03 -13.98 7.45
C GLN A 29 22.70 -15.36 6.88
N MET A 30 21.72 -15.45 6.00
CA MET A 30 21.28 -16.70 5.39
C MET A 30 22.14 -17.04 4.16
N SER A 31 22.75 -18.22 4.12
CA SER A 31 23.44 -18.66 2.91
C SER A 31 22.43 -19.00 1.81
N VAL A 32 22.87 -18.92 0.54
CA VAL A 32 22.04 -19.32 -0.60
C VAL A 32 21.57 -20.78 -0.47
N ILE A 33 22.42 -21.65 0.06
CA ILE A 33 22.09 -23.07 0.26
C ILE A 33 21.00 -23.23 1.32
N ASP A 34 21.11 -22.50 2.43
CA ASP A 34 20.09 -22.52 3.49
C ASP A 34 18.76 -21.94 2.98
N PHE A 35 18.80 -20.83 2.24
CA PHE A 35 17.61 -20.25 1.63
C PHE A 35 16.89 -21.24 0.70
N LEU A 36 17.63 -21.90 -0.19
CA LEU A 36 17.04 -22.88 -1.11
C LEU A 36 16.50 -24.11 -0.36
N ARG A 37 17.23 -24.59 0.65
CA ARG A 37 16.84 -25.77 1.45
C ARG A 37 15.64 -25.50 2.35
N ASP A 38 15.59 -24.34 3.01
CA ASP A 38 14.63 -24.12 4.09
C ASP A 38 13.41 -23.29 3.62
N VAL A 39 13.60 -22.38 2.67
CA VAL A 39 12.55 -21.56 2.07
C VAL A 39 12.15 -22.11 0.71
N GLY A 40 13.09 -22.22 -0.23
CA GLY A 40 12.83 -22.55 -1.63
C GLY A 40 12.07 -23.86 -1.83
N LYS A 41 12.41 -24.91 -1.08
CA LYS A 41 11.74 -26.23 -1.17
C LYS A 41 10.23 -26.19 -0.92
N ASN A 42 9.73 -25.16 -0.26
CA ASN A 42 8.31 -25.01 0.06
C ASN A 42 7.49 -24.42 -1.09
N PHE A 43 8.15 -23.97 -2.17
CA PHE A 43 7.49 -23.32 -3.31
C PHE A 43 7.52 -24.22 -4.54
N SER A 44 6.34 -24.46 -5.12
CA SER A 44 6.21 -25.12 -6.42
C SER A 44 6.41 -24.13 -7.56
N LEU A 45 7.35 -24.40 -8.46
CA LEU A 45 7.55 -23.58 -9.67
C LEU A 45 6.28 -23.47 -10.50
N ASN A 46 5.53 -24.57 -10.65
CA ASN A 46 4.27 -24.54 -11.41
C ASN A 46 3.26 -23.56 -10.82
N THR A 47 3.11 -23.55 -9.48
CA THR A 47 2.22 -22.61 -8.77
C THR A 47 2.71 -21.18 -8.89
N MET A 48 4.02 -20.95 -8.89
CA MET A 48 4.59 -19.61 -9.04
C MET A 48 4.40 -19.08 -10.47
N LEU A 49 4.63 -19.92 -11.49
CA LEU A 49 4.47 -19.58 -12.91
C LEU A 49 2.99 -19.38 -13.27
N ASP A 50 2.07 -20.04 -12.58
CA ASP A 50 0.63 -19.95 -12.85
C ASP A 50 -0.03 -18.66 -12.35
N ARG A 51 0.69 -17.82 -11.62
CA ARG A 51 0.19 -16.53 -11.15
C ARG A 51 -0.01 -15.53 -12.27
N ASP A 52 -1.14 -14.82 -12.27
CA ASP A 52 -1.50 -13.84 -13.32
C ASP A 52 -0.44 -12.76 -13.54
N THR A 53 0.20 -12.30 -12.46
CA THR A 53 1.28 -11.29 -12.54
C THR A 53 2.52 -11.83 -13.24
N VAL A 54 2.88 -13.09 -12.99
CA VAL A 54 4.02 -13.76 -13.62
C VAL A 54 3.70 -14.10 -15.08
N LYS A 55 2.51 -14.67 -15.35
CA LYS A 55 2.06 -14.97 -16.72
C LYS A 55 2.12 -13.74 -17.63
N ARG A 56 1.54 -12.62 -17.17
CA ARG A 56 1.56 -11.38 -17.95
C ARG A 56 2.97 -10.89 -18.25
N ARG A 57 3.90 -11.04 -17.30
CA ARG A 57 5.30 -10.66 -17.52
C ARG A 57 6.01 -11.61 -18.48
N LEU A 58 5.75 -12.90 -18.41
CA LEU A 58 6.32 -13.89 -19.34
C LEU A 58 5.84 -13.69 -20.79
N GLU A 59 4.60 -13.23 -20.97
CA GLU A 59 3.99 -12.96 -22.26
C GLU A 59 4.41 -11.59 -22.87
N SER A 60 4.99 -10.69 -22.07
CA SER A 60 5.43 -9.36 -22.50
C SER A 60 6.97 -9.25 -22.54
N ASP A 61 7.54 -8.58 -21.56
CA ASP A 61 8.97 -8.24 -21.53
C ASP A 61 9.85 -9.32 -20.88
N GLY A 62 9.24 -10.42 -20.44
CA GLY A 62 9.88 -11.43 -19.63
C GLY A 62 10.00 -11.03 -18.16
N ILE A 63 10.53 -11.93 -17.34
CA ILE A 63 10.75 -11.71 -15.91
C ILE A 63 12.17 -12.17 -15.55
N SER A 64 12.90 -11.34 -14.81
CA SER A 64 14.22 -11.73 -14.30
C SER A 64 14.07 -12.73 -13.17
N TYR A 65 15.11 -13.54 -12.93
CA TYR A 65 15.14 -14.43 -11.77
C TYR A 65 14.98 -13.68 -10.46
N THR A 66 15.54 -12.48 -10.35
CA THR A 66 15.41 -11.62 -9.18
C THR A 66 13.95 -11.24 -8.92
N GLU A 67 13.22 -10.76 -9.93
CA GLU A 67 11.79 -10.44 -9.80
C GLU A 67 10.96 -11.69 -9.47
N PHE A 68 11.25 -12.81 -10.11
CA PHE A 68 10.57 -14.07 -9.87
C PHE A 68 10.77 -14.59 -8.45
N SER A 69 11.98 -14.48 -7.91
CA SER A 69 12.34 -14.95 -6.57
C SER A 69 11.94 -13.99 -5.45
N TYR A 70 11.58 -12.73 -5.77
CA TYR A 70 11.23 -11.71 -4.78
C TYR A 70 10.14 -12.17 -3.81
N MET A 71 9.13 -12.88 -4.29
CA MET A 71 8.04 -13.40 -3.45
C MET A 71 8.52 -14.36 -2.36
N LEU A 72 9.61 -15.10 -2.60
CA LEU A 72 10.18 -16.01 -1.62
C LEU A 72 10.85 -15.24 -0.49
N LEU A 73 11.54 -14.14 -0.82
CA LEU A 73 12.16 -13.26 0.16
C LEU A 73 11.10 -12.63 1.07
N GLN A 74 10.06 -12.04 0.49
CA GLN A 74 8.97 -11.45 1.27
C GLN A 74 8.20 -12.48 2.10
N ALA A 75 8.03 -13.69 1.59
CA ALA A 75 7.40 -14.77 2.34
C ALA A 75 8.26 -15.20 3.55
N ASN A 76 9.58 -15.25 3.38
CA ASN A 76 10.52 -15.52 4.46
C ASN A 76 10.53 -14.39 5.50
N ASP A 77 10.43 -13.12 5.07
CA ASP A 77 10.30 -11.99 5.98
C ASP A 77 9.07 -12.15 6.88
N TYR A 78 7.93 -12.59 6.31
CA TYR A 78 6.73 -12.80 7.11
C TYR A 78 6.89 -13.93 8.13
N VAL A 79 7.62 -15.01 7.79
CA VAL A 79 7.95 -16.07 8.74
C VAL A 79 8.82 -15.54 9.87
N HIS A 80 9.85 -14.74 9.54
CA HIS A 80 10.71 -14.11 10.53
C HIS A 80 9.93 -13.18 11.45
N LEU A 81 9.11 -12.29 10.89
CA LEU A 81 8.30 -11.36 11.66
C LEU A 81 7.28 -12.07 12.56
N HIS A 82 6.73 -13.20 12.12
CA HIS A 82 5.87 -14.01 12.96
C HIS A 82 6.64 -14.62 14.15
N ASN A 83 7.82 -15.17 13.90
CA ASN A 83 8.61 -15.85 14.93
C ASN A 83 9.21 -14.90 15.96
N GLU A 84 9.70 -13.73 15.53
CA GLU A 84 10.44 -12.80 16.38
C GLU A 84 9.59 -11.65 16.94
N HIS A 85 8.45 -11.34 16.29
CA HIS A 85 7.61 -10.19 16.64
C HIS A 85 6.12 -10.53 16.77
N ASP A 86 5.75 -11.81 16.81
CA ASP A 86 4.35 -12.28 16.89
C ASP A 86 3.44 -11.66 15.81
N CYS A 87 4.00 -11.31 14.65
CA CYS A 87 3.26 -10.69 13.56
C CYS A 87 2.28 -11.71 12.95
N VAL A 88 0.98 -11.42 13.01
CA VAL A 88 -0.09 -12.32 12.54
C VAL A 88 -0.88 -11.76 11.37
N LEU A 89 -0.63 -10.51 10.95
CA LEU A 89 -1.32 -9.85 9.85
C LEU A 89 -0.32 -9.08 8.99
N GLN A 90 -0.29 -9.38 7.69
CA GLN A 90 0.41 -8.57 6.68
C GLN A 90 -0.60 -7.82 5.82
N ILE A 91 -0.39 -6.51 5.63
CA ILE A 91 -1.27 -5.66 4.82
C ILE A 91 -0.53 -5.09 3.61
N GLY A 92 -1.26 -4.81 2.53
CA GLY A 92 -0.67 -4.19 1.33
C GLY A 92 -1.71 -3.78 0.30
N GLY A 93 -1.24 -3.26 -0.83
CA GLY A 93 -2.09 -3.02 -2.00
C GLY A 93 -2.45 -4.33 -2.71
N GLY A 94 -3.48 -4.31 -3.56
CA GLY A 94 -3.93 -5.49 -4.32
C GLY A 94 -2.83 -6.11 -5.19
N ASP A 95 -1.84 -5.33 -5.61
CA ASP A 95 -0.66 -5.81 -6.33
C ASP A 95 0.26 -6.69 -5.47
N GLN A 96 0.15 -6.61 -4.13
CA GLN A 96 0.93 -7.41 -3.17
C GLN A 96 0.26 -8.74 -2.79
N TRP A 97 -0.99 -8.99 -3.24
CA TRP A 97 -1.74 -10.18 -2.85
C TRP A 97 -0.95 -11.47 -3.02
N GLY A 98 -0.31 -11.66 -4.18
CA GLY A 98 0.49 -12.85 -4.47
C GLY A 98 1.65 -13.06 -3.49
N ASN A 99 2.35 -12.00 -3.12
CA ASN A 99 3.46 -12.04 -2.18
C ASN A 99 2.97 -12.35 -0.76
N ILE A 100 1.91 -11.65 -0.31
CA ILE A 100 1.33 -11.83 1.03
C ILE A 100 0.81 -13.25 1.23
N VAL A 101 0.05 -13.79 0.28
CA VAL A 101 -0.46 -15.17 0.33
C VAL A 101 0.68 -16.20 0.35
N SER A 102 1.79 -15.92 -0.33
CA SER A 102 2.99 -16.76 -0.25
C SER A 102 3.54 -16.84 1.17
N GLY A 103 3.57 -15.70 1.87
CA GLY A 103 4.01 -15.65 3.27
C GLY A 103 3.04 -16.37 4.21
N VAL A 104 1.73 -16.25 3.97
CA VAL A 104 0.71 -17.00 4.72
C VAL A 104 0.89 -18.51 4.53
N ASP A 105 1.07 -18.97 3.29
CA ASP A 105 1.27 -20.41 3.00
C ASP A 105 2.60 -20.92 3.57
N LEU A 106 3.66 -20.13 3.50
CA LEU A 106 4.96 -20.51 4.05
C LEU A 106 4.90 -20.64 5.59
N ASN A 107 4.28 -19.69 6.31
CA ASN A 107 4.05 -19.79 7.76
C ASN A 107 3.29 -21.06 8.13
N ARG A 108 2.24 -21.39 7.39
CA ARG A 108 1.49 -22.63 7.60
C ARG A 108 2.36 -23.87 7.42
N ARG A 109 3.24 -23.89 6.42
CA ARG A 109 4.11 -25.05 6.09
C ARG A 109 5.25 -25.22 7.07
N VAL A 110 5.90 -24.13 7.48
CA VAL A 110 7.11 -24.14 8.29
C VAL A 110 6.78 -24.18 9.79
N ASN A 111 5.82 -23.36 10.22
CA ASN A 111 5.46 -23.17 11.63
C ASN A 111 4.16 -23.87 12.04
N GLY A 112 3.35 -24.35 11.09
CA GLY A 112 1.97 -24.74 11.37
C GLY A 112 1.09 -23.57 11.82
N ALA A 113 1.58 -22.35 11.67
CA ALA A 113 0.93 -21.13 12.17
C ALA A 113 -0.19 -20.65 11.26
N LYS A 114 -1.22 -20.06 11.88
CA LYS A 114 -2.32 -19.38 11.17
C LYS A 114 -2.07 -17.88 11.23
N VAL A 115 -1.60 -17.33 10.12
CA VAL A 115 -1.43 -15.89 9.92
C VAL A 115 -2.34 -15.39 8.80
N HIS A 116 -2.50 -14.08 8.68
CA HIS A 116 -3.51 -13.47 7.80
C HIS A 116 -2.88 -12.45 6.84
N GLY A 117 -3.54 -12.27 5.70
CA GLY A 117 -3.23 -11.22 4.72
C GLY A 117 -4.46 -10.35 4.48
N LEU A 118 -4.25 -9.05 4.34
CA LEU A 118 -5.27 -8.08 3.95
C LEU A 118 -4.73 -7.23 2.80
N THR A 119 -5.49 -7.11 1.73
CA THR A 119 -5.16 -6.17 0.66
C THR A 119 -6.29 -5.19 0.43
N VAL A 120 -5.90 -3.96 0.08
CA VAL A 120 -6.82 -2.91 -0.35
C VAL A 120 -6.68 -2.68 -1.85
N PRO A 121 -7.75 -2.27 -2.55
CA PRO A 121 -7.67 -1.91 -3.96
C PRO A 121 -6.61 -0.84 -4.20
N LEU A 122 -5.97 -0.89 -5.38
CA LEU A 122 -5.07 0.20 -5.79
C LEU A 122 -5.87 1.45 -6.05
N VAL A 123 -5.42 2.57 -5.50
CA VAL A 123 -6.03 3.87 -5.76
C VAL A 123 -5.68 4.30 -7.18
N THR A 124 -6.69 4.65 -7.95
CA THR A 124 -6.58 5.13 -9.32
C THR A 124 -7.20 6.51 -9.47
N ASP A 125 -6.74 7.27 -10.46
CA ASP A 125 -7.40 8.51 -10.89
C ASP A 125 -8.66 8.22 -11.73
N ALA A 126 -9.35 9.30 -12.16
CA ALA A 126 -10.57 9.21 -12.98
C ALA A 126 -10.36 8.53 -14.35
N GLN A 127 -9.11 8.38 -14.79
CA GLN A 127 -8.71 7.69 -16.02
C GLN A 127 -8.29 6.24 -15.77
N GLY A 128 -8.38 5.75 -14.53
CA GLY A 128 -7.96 4.41 -14.14
C GLY A 128 -6.43 4.24 -14.02
N GLN A 129 -5.66 5.33 -14.06
CA GLN A 129 -4.21 5.28 -13.87
C GLN A 129 -3.87 5.25 -12.38
N LYS A 130 -2.77 4.57 -12.04
CA LYS A 130 -2.31 4.46 -10.65
C LYS A 130 -2.05 5.85 -10.05
N PHE A 131 -2.71 6.13 -8.93
CA PHE A 131 -2.59 7.39 -8.19
C PHE A 131 -1.13 7.80 -7.94
N GLY A 132 -0.81 9.08 -8.11
CA GLY A 132 0.54 9.61 -7.87
C GLY A 132 1.57 9.32 -8.97
N LYS A 133 1.19 8.66 -10.09
CA LYS A 133 2.05 8.39 -11.25
C LYS A 133 1.57 9.06 -12.54
N SER A 134 0.85 10.18 -12.44
CA SER A 134 0.30 10.85 -13.62
C SER A 134 1.40 11.31 -14.58
N THR A 135 1.25 10.93 -15.84
CA THR A 135 2.11 11.29 -16.98
C THR A 135 1.89 12.74 -17.46
N GLY A 136 1.83 13.71 -16.58
CA GLY A 136 1.61 15.11 -17.01
C GLY A 136 1.41 16.11 -15.88
N GLY A 137 1.16 15.64 -14.68
CA GLY A 137 1.16 16.46 -13.48
C GLY A 137 2.23 15.93 -12.53
N GLY A 138 3.07 16.79 -11.98
CA GLY A 138 4.22 16.41 -11.14
C GLY A 138 3.87 15.38 -10.06
N LYS A 139 4.85 14.64 -9.60
CA LYS A 139 4.69 13.68 -8.50
C LYS A 139 4.14 14.42 -7.28
N LEU A 140 3.06 13.89 -6.70
CA LEU A 140 2.50 14.41 -5.45
C LEU A 140 3.36 13.91 -4.29
N TRP A 141 4.07 14.83 -3.65
CA TRP A 141 4.96 14.50 -2.54
C TRP A 141 4.33 14.94 -1.21
N LEU A 142 4.49 14.12 -0.18
CA LEU A 142 4.10 14.50 1.20
C LEU A 142 5.01 15.61 1.77
N ASP A 143 6.21 15.74 1.22
CA ASP A 143 7.20 16.73 1.61
C ASP A 143 6.77 18.12 1.13
N PRO A 144 6.55 19.11 2.04
CA PRO A 144 6.10 20.45 1.69
C PRO A 144 7.11 21.26 0.86
N GLU A 145 8.40 20.88 0.89
CA GLU A 145 9.42 21.50 0.04
C GLU A 145 9.30 21.07 -1.43
N LYS A 146 8.73 19.88 -1.68
CA LYS A 146 8.53 19.31 -3.03
C LYS A 146 7.14 19.54 -3.58
N THR A 147 6.12 19.49 -2.72
CA THR A 147 4.74 19.83 -3.04
C THR A 147 4.21 20.73 -1.94
N SER A 148 4.05 22.02 -2.23
CA SER A 148 3.55 22.96 -1.22
C SER A 148 2.16 22.56 -0.72
N PRO A 149 1.77 22.92 0.52
CA PRO A 149 0.43 22.66 1.03
C PRO A 149 -0.68 23.21 0.10
N TYR A 150 -0.43 24.35 -0.53
CA TYR A 150 -1.37 24.92 -1.53
C TYR A 150 -1.50 24.00 -2.76
N ALA A 151 -0.39 23.53 -3.32
CA ALA A 151 -0.43 22.62 -4.48
C ALA A 151 -1.05 21.26 -4.10
N TRP A 152 -0.82 20.78 -2.87
CA TRP A 152 -1.46 19.60 -2.30
C TRP A 152 -2.98 19.79 -2.20
N TYR A 153 -3.45 20.88 -1.62
CA TYR A 153 -4.85 21.24 -1.52
C TYR A 153 -5.52 21.30 -2.90
N GLN A 154 -4.89 22.00 -3.85
CA GLN A 154 -5.39 22.15 -5.21
C GLN A 154 -5.50 20.82 -5.96
N TYR A 155 -4.59 19.89 -5.70
CA TYR A 155 -4.65 18.56 -6.30
C TYR A 155 -5.95 17.84 -5.93
N PHE A 156 -6.30 17.80 -4.65
CA PHE A 156 -7.52 17.15 -4.19
C PHE A 156 -8.78 17.96 -4.51
N LEU A 157 -8.69 19.27 -4.49
CA LEU A 157 -9.79 20.13 -4.94
C LEU A 157 -10.14 19.87 -6.41
N ASN A 158 -9.20 19.50 -7.24
CA ASN A 158 -9.39 19.18 -8.66
C ASN A 158 -9.72 17.72 -8.95
N ALA A 159 -9.97 16.90 -7.92
CA ALA A 159 -10.44 15.53 -8.11
C ALA A 159 -11.72 15.48 -8.94
N GLY A 160 -11.83 14.53 -9.86
CA GLY A 160 -13.03 14.34 -10.69
C GLY A 160 -14.23 13.87 -9.86
N ASP A 161 -15.44 14.24 -10.30
CA ASP A 161 -16.67 13.83 -9.61
C ASP A 161 -16.84 12.30 -9.56
N SER A 162 -16.32 11.59 -10.55
CA SER A 162 -16.38 10.13 -10.62
C SER A 162 -15.53 9.39 -9.57
N VAL A 163 -14.57 10.05 -8.92
CA VAL A 163 -13.63 9.43 -7.97
C VAL A 163 -13.64 10.09 -6.60
N VAL A 164 -14.20 11.28 -6.45
CA VAL A 164 -14.12 12.04 -5.19
C VAL A 164 -14.75 11.32 -4.02
N ILE A 165 -15.87 10.63 -4.23
CA ILE A 165 -16.55 9.88 -3.18
C ILE A 165 -15.70 8.68 -2.71
N ASP A 166 -15.06 7.97 -3.64
CA ASP A 166 -14.14 6.90 -3.27
C ASP A 166 -12.91 7.44 -2.52
N TYR A 167 -12.41 8.60 -2.92
CA TYR A 167 -11.32 9.24 -2.18
C TYR A 167 -11.74 9.67 -0.77
N LEU A 168 -12.96 10.16 -0.57
CA LEU A 168 -13.49 10.42 0.77
C LEU A 168 -13.53 9.14 1.61
N ARG A 169 -13.97 8.02 1.04
CA ARG A 169 -14.01 6.71 1.71
C ARG A 169 -12.62 6.19 2.08
N TRP A 170 -11.62 6.41 1.25
CA TRP A 170 -10.29 5.82 1.42
C TRP A 170 -9.33 6.68 2.23
N PHE A 171 -9.49 7.99 2.18
CA PHE A 171 -8.50 8.92 2.71
C PHE A 171 -8.97 9.73 3.91
N THR A 172 -10.25 9.62 4.31
CA THR A 172 -10.78 10.41 5.42
C THR A 172 -11.36 9.54 6.52
N PHE A 173 -11.58 10.12 7.66
CA PHE A 173 -12.27 9.50 8.79
C PHE A 173 -13.74 9.96 8.89
N LEU A 174 -14.32 10.40 7.79
CA LEU A 174 -15.74 10.77 7.72
C LEU A 174 -16.63 9.56 7.96
N THR A 175 -17.76 9.79 8.61
CA THR A 175 -18.75 8.74 8.83
C THR A 175 -19.46 8.34 7.54
N GLN A 176 -20.12 7.19 7.57
CA GLN A 176 -20.92 6.71 6.43
C GLN A 176 -22.02 7.69 6.04
N GLU A 177 -22.64 8.34 7.05
CA GLU A 177 -23.69 9.34 6.86
C GLU A 177 -23.14 10.61 6.19
N GLU A 178 -21.98 11.11 6.64
CA GLU A 178 -21.33 12.26 6.03
C GLU A 178 -20.94 11.99 4.56
N ILE A 179 -20.41 10.80 4.27
CA ILE A 179 -20.04 10.42 2.90
C ILE A 179 -21.30 10.30 2.02
N ALA A 180 -22.40 9.73 2.51
CA ALA A 180 -23.65 9.64 1.78
C ALA A 180 -24.25 11.04 1.46
N ASP A 181 -24.15 12.01 2.38
CA ASP A 181 -24.54 13.39 2.13
C ASP A 181 -23.71 14.02 0.99
N TYR A 182 -22.39 13.80 0.98
CA TYR A 182 -21.56 14.28 -0.13
C TYR A 182 -21.84 13.57 -1.46
N GLU A 183 -22.18 12.28 -1.42
CA GLU A 183 -22.58 11.52 -2.62
C GLU A 183 -23.84 12.11 -3.24
N GLN A 184 -24.84 12.47 -2.41
CA GLN A 184 -26.05 13.16 -2.88
C GLN A 184 -25.73 14.56 -3.44
N LYS A 185 -24.89 15.34 -2.75
CA LYS A 185 -24.46 16.68 -3.22
C LYS A 185 -23.73 16.65 -4.56
N VAL A 186 -22.88 15.61 -4.78
CA VAL A 186 -22.21 15.43 -6.07
C VAL A 186 -23.20 15.08 -7.17
N ALA A 187 -24.24 14.29 -6.86
CA ALA A 187 -25.27 13.93 -7.82
C ALA A 187 -26.17 15.13 -8.20
N ASP A 188 -26.56 15.94 -7.23
CA ASP A 188 -27.52 17.04 -7.42
C ASP A 188 -26.85 18.31 -7.94
N GLU A 189 -25.72 18.71 -7.37
CA GLU A 189 -25.07 19.99 -7.63
C GLU A 189 -23.54 19.86 -7.77
N PRO A 190 -23.01 19.06 -8.72
CA PRO A 190 -21.56 18.78 -8.85
C PRO A 190 -20.72 20.06 -9.03
N PHE A 191 -21.30 21.10 -9.63
CA PHE A 191 -20.63 22.37 -9.86
C PHE A 191 -20.23 23.12 -8.57
N ARG A 192 -20.86 22.81 -7.43
CA ARG A 192 -20.48 23.39 -6.12
C ARG A 192 -19.19 22.83 -5.57
N ARG A 193 -18.78 21.62 -6.01
CA ARG A 193 -17.54 20.94 -5.61
C ARG A 193 -17.36 20.83 -4.09
N GLU A 194 -18.46 20.59 -3.36
CA GLU A 194 -18.42 20.52 -1.91
C GLU A 194 -17.62 19.30 -1.42
N ALA A 195 -17.81 18.16 -2.06
CA ALA A 195 -17.06 16.93 -1.77
C ALA A 195 -15.55 17.09 -1.99
N GLN A 196 -15.15 17.73 -3.11
CA GLN A 196 -13.75 18.00 -3.41
C GLN A 196 -13.13 18.98 -2.41
N ARG A 197 -13.89 19.99 -2.01
CA ARG A 197 -13.44 20.94 -0.99
C ARG A 197 -13.22 20.24 0.36
N ARG A 198 -14.16 19.41 0.77
CA ARG A 198 -14.02 18.62 2.00
C ARG A 198 -12.82 17.68 1.91
N LEU A 199 -12.66 16.95 0.83
CA LEU A 199 -11.52 16.08 0.59
C LEU A 199 -10.19 16.85 0.68
N ALA A 200 -10.09 18.01 0.02
CA ALA A 200 -8.89 18.84 0.06
C ALA A 200 -8.55 19.33 1.48
N GLN A 201 -9.57 19.73 2.24
CA GLN A 201 -9.40 20.11 3.65
C GLN A 201 -8.88 18.94 4.50
N GLU A 202 -9.56 17.80 4.47
CA GLU A 202 -9.17 16.61 5.23
C GLU A 202 -7.73 16.18 4.91
N MET A 203 -7.40 16.07 3.61
CA MET A 203 -6.08 15.65 3.17
C MET A 203 -4.99 16.66 3.50
N THR A 204 -5.28 17.95 3.45
CA THR A 204 -4.28 18.97 3.80
C THR A 204 -4.06 19.01 5.31
N THR A 205 -5.14 18.95 6.09
CA THR A 205 -5.04 18.87 7.56
C THR A 205 -4.26 17.64 8.01
N LEU A 206 -4.56 16.48 7.42
CA LEU A 206 -3.89 15.21 7.76
C LEU A 206 -2.38 15.26 7.50
N VAL A 207 -1.95 15.86 6.39
CA VAL A 207 -0.53 15.82 5.96
C VAL A 207 0.26 17.03 6.43
N HIS A 208 -0.34 18.21 6.46
CA HIS A 208 0.35 19.49 6.70
C HIS A 208 -0.15 20.23 7.95
N GLY A 209 -1.19 19.70 8.61
CA GLY A 209 -1.77 20.27 9.83
C GLY A 209 -2.79 21.38 9.56
N GLU A 210 -3.59 21.72 10.58
CA GLU A 210 -4.68 22.68 10.51
C GLU A 210 -4.25 24.10 10.05
N LYS A 211 -3.03 24.51 10.43
CA LYS A 211 -2.52 25.86 10.07
C LYS A 211 -2.25 26.03 8.57
N ALA A 212 -2.12 24.93 7.84
CA ALA A 212 -1.83 24.93 6.41
C ALA A 212 -3.11 24.80 5.55
N THR A 213 -4.23 24.46 6.19
CA THR A 213 -5.56 24.32 5.60
C THR A 213 -6.35 25.61 5.67
#